data_41a67dc3af723d5db9c4247fa87ef7fd
#
_entry.id   41a67dc3af723d5db9c4247fa87ef7fd
#
_cell.length_a   1.000
_cell.length_b   1.000
_cell.length_c   1.000
_cell.angle_alpha   90.00
_cell.angle_beta   90.00
_cell.angle_gamma   90.00
#
_symmetry.space_group_name_H-M   'P 1'
#
loop_
_entity.id
_entity.type
_entity.pdbx_description
1 polymer ?
#
loop_
_entity_poly.entity_id
_entity_poly.type
_entity_poly.pdbx_seq_one_letter_code
_entity_poly.pdbx_strand_id
1 'polypeptide(L)'
;MFESHFNKMSCDQNRGFSEEYEDISMVGSEQTCKAAVTSQNMVKNRFTNVLPYDWSRVKLTTINDDSDYINANYMPGYGNNARQYIAAQGPLPSTVNDFWRMIWEQRAHSVVMVTNCSEGERVKCEQYWPLDYTPCTYGNILVRVSSEKKEGNWTLREFVVTNTVTSEVRSVKHFHFTAWPDHGVPDGTSTLIQFRGLVRQHIESCGSAGPTVVHCSAGVGRTGTLIALDVMLQQLEKEKTVGLTTYVQKMRLSRPLMVQTESQYIFLHQCILDSLKPKLGKMQEEPLYENVDTIYVNATALKEFHSANKNG
;
A
#
# COMPACT_ATOMS: atom_id res chain seq x y z
N MET A 1 27.64 3.01 -0.03
CA MET A 1 27.57 1.72 0.71
C MET A 1 26.40 0.85 0.21
N PHE A 2 25.14 1.31 0.21
CA PHE A 2 24.00 0.52 -0.28
C PHE A 2 24.10 0.20 -1.79
N GLU A 3 24.43 1.16 -2.63
CA GLU A 3 24.63 0.94 -4.07
C GLU A 3 25.72 -0.10 -4.37
N SER A 4 26.86 -0.04 -3.65
CA SER A 4 27.92 -1.04 -3.78
C SER A 4 27.45 -2.44 -3.36
N HIS A 5 26.62 -2.53 -2.32
CA HIS A 5 25.98 -3.78 -1.91
C HIS A 5 25.03 -4.29 -2.99
N PHE A 6 24.14 -3.43 -3.49
CA PHE A 6 23.22 -3.78 -4.57
C PHE A 6 23.95 -4.32 -5.80
N ASN A 7 25.02 -3.61 -6.25
CA ASN A 7 25.80 -4.03 -7.41
C ASN A 7 26.46 -5.40 -7.20
N LYS A 8 26.95 -5.68 -5.99
CA LYS A 8 27.50 -6.99 -5.65
C LYS A 8 26.43 -8.10 -5.69
N MET A 9 25.26 -7.84 -5.12
CA MET A 9 24.16 -8.80 -5.06
C MET A 9 23.55 -9.10 -6.43
N SER A 10 23.58 -8.13 -7.34
CA SER A 10 23.04 -8.28 -8.71
C SER A 10 24.00 -8.94 -9.71
N CYS A 11 25.24 -9.20 -9.31
CA CYS A 11 26.17 -9.96 -10.15
C CYS A 11 25.66 -11.39 -10.41
N ASP A 12 26.15 -12.01 -11.48
CA ASP A 12 25.84 -13.39 -11.84
C ASP A 12 24.33 -13.70 -11.84
N GLN A 13 23.57 -12.88 -12.55
CA GLN A 13 22.11 -13.03 -12.66
C GLN A 13 21.37 -12.94 -11.33
N ASN A 14 21.75 -11.97 -10.49
CA ASN A 14 21.16 -11.74 -9.16
C ASN A 14 21.44 -12.85 -8.13
N ARG A 15 22.50 -13.61 -8.31
CA ARG A 15 22.83 -14.76 -7.45
C ARG A 15 22.83 -14.39 -5.97
N GLY A 16 23.41 -13.23 -5.59
CA GLY A 16 23.44 -12.79 -4.19
C GLY A 16 22.05 -12.57 -3.62
N PHE A 17 21.14 -12.00 -4.40
CA PHE A 17 19.74 -11.84 -3.99
C PHE A 17 19.01 -13.17 -3.87
N SER A 18 19.26 -14.11 -4.79
CA SER A 18 18.66 -15.46 -4.75
C SER A 18 19.08 -16.21 -3.48
N GLU A 19 20.38 -16.19 -3.16
CA GLU A 19 20.91 -16.82 -1.95
C GLU A 19 20.31 -16.20 -0.68
N GLU A 20 20.31 -14.86 -0.57
CA GLU A 20 19.75 -14.15 0.58
C GLU A 20 18.22 -14.37 0.72
N TYR A 21 17.49 -14.43 -0.39
CA TYR A 21 16.05 -14.69 -0.37
C TYR A 21 15.74 -16.14 0.04
N GLU A 22 16.54 -17.10 -0.40
CA GLU A 22 16.41 -18.52 0.01
C GLU A 22 16.68 -18.70 1.51
N ASP A 23 17.66 -17.99 2.07
CA ASP A 23 18.01 -18.05 3.50
C ASP A 23 16.84 -17.66 4.42
N ILE A 24 15.89 -16.88 3.93
CA ILE A 24 14.71 -16.49 4.70
C ILE A 24 13.46 -17.35 4.40
N SER A 25 13.58 -18.36 3.55
CA SER A 25 12.44 -19.18 3.08
C SER A 25 11.68 -19.89 4.21
N MET A 26 12.39 -20.34 5.24
CA MET A 26 11.83 -21.10 6.36
C MET A 26 11.45 -20.25 7.57
N VAL A 27 11.71 -18.94 7.55
CA VAL A 27 11.40 -18.07 8.68
C VAL A 27 9.89 -18.05 8.95
N GLY A 28 9.50 -18.36 10.19
CA GLY A 28 8.13 -18.40 10.66
C GLY A 28 7.39 -19.73 10.39
N SER A 29 8.03 -20.72 9.74
CA SER A 29 7.38 -21.99 9.40
C SER A 29 6.96 -22.83 10.62
N GLU A 30 7.55 -22.59 11.78
CA GLU A 30 7.21 -23.23 13.06
C GLU A 30 5.96 -22.67 13.73
N GLN A 31 5.46 -21.54 13.27
CA GLN A 31 4.27 -20.87 13.82
C GLN A 31 3.00 -21.67 13.52
N THR A 32 2.05 -21.65 14.45
CA THR A 32 0.79 -22.37 14.32
C THR A 32 -0.32 -21.51 13.69
N CYS A 33 -1.23 -22.17 12.98
CA CYS A 33 -2.42 -21.59 12.35
C CYS A 33 -3.69 -22.38 12.76
N LYS A 34 -3.82 -22.73 14.04
CA LYS A 34 -4.90 -23.60 14.53
C LYS A 34 -6.29 -23.00 14.31
N ALA A 35 -6.45 -21.69 14.55
CA ALA A 35 -7.73 -21.02 14.34
C ALA A 35 -8.16 -21.07 12.86
N ALA A 36 -7.22 -20.94 11.94
CA ALA A 36 -7.51 -20.90 10.50
C ALA A 36 -8.02 -22.22 9.93
N VAL A 37 -7.67 -23.33 10.53
CA VAL A 37 -7.97 -24.69 10.01
C VAL A 37 -9.18 -25.35 10.68
N THR A 38 -9.87 -24.67 11.58
CA THR A 38 -11.13 -25.17 12.11
C THR A 38 -12.17 -25.26 10.98
N SER A 39 -13.09 -26.21 11.05
CA SER A 39 -14.13 -26.40 10.03
C SER A 39 -14.93 -25.14 9.73
N GLN A 40 -15.17 -24.32 10.75
CA GLN A 40 -15.90 -23.05 10.66
C GLN A 40 -15.09 -21.98 9.91
N ASN A 41 -13.76 -21.95 10.06
CA ASN A 41 -12.91 -20.87 9.57
C ASN A 41 -12.24 -21.20 8.21
N MET A 42 -12.11 -22.49 7.86
CA MET A 42 -11.49 -22.90 6.59
C MET A 42 -12.10 -22.21 5.37
N VAL A 43 -13.42 -22.09 5.33
CA VAL A 43 -14.17 -21.46 4.22
C VAL A 43 -13.97 -19.95 4.14
N LYS A 44 -13.39 -19.33 5.16
CA LYS A 44 -13.06 -17.91 5.21
C LYS A 44 -11.68 -17.59 4.66
N ASN A 45 -10.90 -18.57 4.30
CA ASN A 45 -9.58 -18.42 3.70
C ASN A 45 -9.68 -18.45 2.18
N ARG A 46 -9.14 -17.43 1.52
CA ARG A 46 -9.08 -17.40 0.05
C ARG A 46 -8.17 -18.47 -0.52
N PHE A 47 -7.06 -18.76 0.18
CA PHE A 47 -6.06 -19.76 -0.19
C PHE A 47 -5.80 -20.72 0.97
N THR A 48 -5.70 -21.99 0.67
CA THR A 48 -5.48 -23.05 1.68
C THR A 48 -4.08 -23.02 2.29
N ASN A 49 -3.12 -22.41 1.61
CA ASN A 49 -1.72 -22.32 2.01
C ASN A 49 -1.28 -20.94 2.52
N VAL A 50 -2.20 -19.98 2.61
CA VAL A 50 -1.93 -18.65 3.18
C VAL A 50 -2.85 -18.43 4.37
N LEU A 51 -2.36 -18.81 5.54
CA LEU A 51 -3.13 -18.84 6.77
C LEU A 51 -2.48 -17.92 7.82
N PRO A 52 -3.27 -17.19 8.59
CA PRO A 52 -2.73 -16.30 9.62
C PRO A 52 -2.20 -17.08 10.80
N TYR A 53 -1.02 -16.72 11.29
CA TYR A 53 -0.47 -17.28 12.53
C TYR A 53 -1.33 -16.91 13.74
N ASP A 54 -1.52 -17.87 14.64
CA ASP A 54 -2.39 -17.72 15.81
C ASP A 54 -1.99 -16.55 16.72
N TRP A 55 -0.68 -16.36 16.94
CA TRP A 55 -0.17 -15.38 17.89
C TRP A 55 -0.38 -13.92 17.45
N SER A 56 -0.34 -13.66 16.15
CA SER A 56 -0.39 -12.31 15.56
C SER A 56 -1.68 -12.02 14.80
N ARG A 57 -2.60 -13.00 14.71
CA ARG A 57 -3.85 -12.79 13.99
C ARG A 57 -4.71 -11.70 14.62
N VAL A 58 -5.43 -10.99 13.79
CA VAL A 58 -6.45 -10.05 14.26
C VAL A 58 -7.65 -10.86 14.73
N LYS A 59 -8.07 -10.64 15.98
CA LYS A 59 -9.27 -11.25 16.57
C LYS A 59 -10.40 -10.24 16.57
N LEU A 60 -11.54 -10.63 16.02
CA LEU A 60 -12.75 -9.82 16.03
C LEU A 60 -13.50 -10.04 17.35
N THR A 61 -14.25 -9.05 17.79
CA THR A 61 -15.14 -9.21 18.94
C THR A 61 -16.26 -10.16 18.60
N THR A 62 -16.47 -11.18 19.44
CA THR A 62 -17.57 -12.11 19.30
C THR A 62 -18.85 -11.53 19.89
N ILE A 63 -19.88 -11.38 19.07
CA ILE A 63 -21.21 -10.94 19.47
C ILE A 63 -22.20 -11.97 18.89
N ASN A 64 -23.09 -12.51 19.69
CA ASN A 64 -24.13 -13.45 19.27
C ASN A 64 -23.60 -14.68 18.48
N ASP A 65 -22.60 -15.36 19.00
CA ASP A 65 -21.96 -16.55 18.39
C ASP A 65 -21.22 -16.30 17.06
N ASP A 66 -20.99 -15.04 16.68
CA ASP A 66 -20.14 -14.71 15.57
C ASP A 66 -18.69 -15.17 15.82
N SER A 67 -18.04 -15.68 14.77
CA SER A 67 -16.63 -16.06 14.85
C SER A 67 -15.73 -14.85 15.06
N ASP A 68 -14.67 -15.02 15.86
CA ASP A 68 -13.60 -14.03 16.05
C ASP A 68 -12.60 -13.99 14.89
N TYR A 69 -12.80 -14.80 13.83
CA TYR A 69 -11.81 -15.10 12.82
C TYR A 69 -11.90 -14.19 11.60
N ILE A 70 -10.74 -13.70 11.21
CA ILE A 70 -10.46 -13.10 9.91
C ILE A 70 -9.03 -13.48 9.47
N ASN A 71 -8.80 -13.69 8.16
CA ASN A 71 -7.47 -13.95 7.62
C ASN A 71 -6.69 -12.63 7.52
N ALA A 72 -6.11 -12.22 8.62
CA ALA A 72 -5.35 -10.99 8.80
C ALA A 72 -4.39 -11.10 9.99
N ASN A 73 -3.23 -10.48 9.89
CA ASN A 73 -2.22 -10.42 10.95
C ASN A 73 -1.77 -8.98 11.20
N TYR A 74 -1.47 -8.64 12.45
CA TYR A 74 -0.74 -7.42 12.77
C TYR A 74 0.69 -7.47 12.22
N MET A 75 1.16 -6.33 11.70
CA MET A 75 2.50 -6.16 11.19
C MET A 75 3.22 -5.06 11.92
N PRO A 76 4.51 -5.26 12.26
CA PRO A 76 5.32 -4.25 12.91
C PRO A 76 5.63 -3.10 11.95
N GLY A 77 5.63 -1.89 12.46
CA GLY A 77 6.08 -0.69 11.78
C GLY A 77 7.54 -0.36 12.06
N TYR A 78 7.93 0.86 11.68
CA TYR A 78 9.22 1.41 12.02
C TYR A 78 9.32 1.69 13.53
N GLY A 79 10.49 1.42 14.10
CA GLY A 79 10.73 1.58 15.54
C GLY A 79 10.02 0.52 16.37
N ASN A 80 9.40 0.94 17.47
CA ASN A 80 8.77 0.03 18.44
C ASN A 80 7.26 -0.15 18.22
N ASN A 81 6.72 0.26 17.09
CA ASN A 81 5.29 0.09 16.80
C ASN A 81 5.00 -1.33 16.32
N ALA A 82 4.56 -2.19 17.23
CA ALA A 82 4.30 -3.61 16.93
C ALA A 82 3.04 -3.84 16.07
N ARG A 83 2.16 -2.85 15.94
CA ARG A 83 0.86 -2.96 15.27
C ARG A 83 0.57 -1.77 14.35
N GLN A 84 1.59 -1.33 13.60
CA GLN A 84 1.45 -0.22 12.66
C GLN A 84 0.52 -0.56 11.50
N TYR A 85 0.55 -1.83 11.04
CA TYR A 85 -0.27 -2.30 9.93
C TYR A 85 -1.03 -3.56 10.31
N ILE A 86 -2.07 -3.83 9.52
CA ILE A 86 -2.70 -5.14 9.40
C ILE A 86 -2.51 -5.60 7.96
N ALA A 87 -1.88 -6.74 7.76
CA ALA A 87 -1.81 -7.43 6.48
C ALA A 87 -2.97 -8.41 6.37
N ALA A 88 -3.83 -8.24 5.37
CA ALA A 88 -5.04 -9.03 5.20
C ALA A 88 -5.16 -9.59 3.78
N GLN A 89 -5.85 -10.72 3.65
CA GLN A 89 -6.32 -11.17 2.34
C GLN A 89 -7.39 -10.20 1.79
N GLY A 90 -7.55 -10.14 0.47
CA GLY A 90 -8.72 -9.53 -0.14
C GLY A 90 -9.99 -10.26 0.29
N PRO A 91 -11.02 -9.55 0.79
CA PRO A 91 -12.23 -10.20 1.28
C PRO A 91 -12.90 -11.06 0.23
N LEU A 92 -13.47 -12.18 0.68
CA LEU A 92 -14.37 -13.05 -0.06
C LEU A 92 -15.80 -12.50 0.03
N PRO A 93 -16.74 -12.90 -0.84
CA PRO A 93 -18.15 -12.56 -0.68
C PRO A 93 -18.68 -12.82 0.73
N SER A 94 -18.25 -13.92 1.36
CA SER A 94 -18.62 -14.32 2.72
C SER A 94 -17.89 -13.57 3.84
N THR A 95 -16.83 -12.81 3.58
CA THR A 95 -16.01 -12.16 4.60
C THR A 95 -15.98 -10.63 4.50
N VAL A 96 -16.74 -10.03 3.60
CA VAL A 96 -16.83 -8.56 3.45
C VAL A 96 -17.32 -7.91 4.74
N ASN A 97 -18.33 -8.48 5.39
CA ASN A 97 -18.84 -7.96 6.66
C ASN A 97 -17.78 -8.02 7.78
N ASP A 98 -17.03 -9.12 7.85
CA ASP A 98 -15.93 -9.28 8.81
C ASP A 98 -14.81 -8.28 8.53
N PHE A 99 -14.53 -7.98 7.27
CA PHE A 99 -13.53 -7.01 6.85
C PHE A 99 -13.87 -5.59 7.34
N TRP A 100 -15.12 -5.15 7.18
CA TRP A 100 -15.57 -3.86 7.70
C TRP A 100 -15.61 -3.83 9.22
N ARG A 101 -16.01 -4.94 9.87
CA ARG A 101 -15.96 -5.07 11.31
C ARG A 101 -14.54 -4.93 11.85
N MET A 102 -13.55 -5.54 11.18
CA MET A 102 -12.14 -5.36 11.52
C MET A 102 -11.70 -3.90 11.39
N ILE A 103 -11.99 -3.23 10.29
CA ILE A 103 -11.66 -1.81 10.07
C ILE A 103 -12.26 -0.96 11.22
N TRP A 104 -13.48 -1.22 11.57
CA TRP A 104 -14.18 -0.51 12.64
C TRP A 104 -13.57 -0.76 14.02
N GLU A 105 -13.43 -2.02 14.40
CA GLU A 105 -12.93 -2.41 15.74
C GLU A 105 -11.48 -1.97 15.96
N GLN A 106 -10.66 -2.04 14.91
CA GLN A 106 -9.26 -1.64 14.97
C GLN A 106 -9.06 -0.11 14.85
N ARG A 107 -10.13 0.67 14.68
CA ARG A 107 -10.07 2.12 14.47
C ARG A 107 -9.15 2.52 13.31
N ALA A 108 -9.14 1.74 12.26
CA ALA A 108 -8.35 2.02 11.08
C ALA A 108 -8.89 3.24 10.33
N HIS A 109 -8.03 4.22 10.04
CA HIS A 109 -8.37 5.42 9.28
C HIS A 109 -7.98 5.32 7.82
N SER A 110 -7.28 4.25 7.45
CA SER A 110 -6.82 4.03 6.08
C SER A 110 -6.82 2.55 5.72
N VAL A 111 -7.21 2.29 4.48
CA VAL A 111 -7.12 0.98 3.83
C VAL A 111 -6.32 1.15 2.54
N VAL A 112 -5.29 0.33 2.35
CA VAL A 112 -4.44 0.32 1.18
C VAL A 112 -4.66 -0.97 0.40
N MET A 113 -5.17 -0.85 -0.82
CA MET A 113 -5.47 -1.95 -1.72
C MET A 113 -4.46 -1.96 -2.88
N VAL A 114 -3.70 -3.05 -3.00
CA VAL A 114 -2.65 -3.19 -4.03
C VAL A 114 -2.99 -4.30 -5.04
N THR A 115 -4.25 -4.44 -5.35
CA THR A 115 -4.79 -5.33 -6.39
C THR A 115 -6.01 -4.68 -7.02
N ASN A 116 -6.38 -5.10 -8.22
CA ASN A 116 -7.73 -4.87 -8.73
C ASN A 116 -8.67 -5.97 -8.21
N CYS A 117 -9.98 -5.77 -8.30
CA CYS A 117 -10.94 -6.80 -7.93
C CYS A 117 -10.85 -8.03 -8.84
N SER A 118 -10.58 -7.80 -10.12
CA SER A 118 -10.31 -8.84 -11.11
C SER A 118 -9.08 -8.47 -11.93
N GLU A 119 -8.25 -9.44 -12.23
CA GLU A 119 -7.08 -9.31 -13.09
C GLU A 119 -7.09 -10.47 -14.09
N GLY A 120 -7.20 -10.15 -15.40
CA GLY A 120 -7.54 -11.13 -16.40
C GLY A 120 -8.89 -11.79 -16.08
N GLU A 121 -8.93 -13.12 -16.12
CA GLU A 121 -10.13 -13.90 -15.77
C GLU A 121 -10.22 -14.28 -14.28
N ARG A 122 -9.29 -13.81 -13.45
CA ARG A 122 -9.18 -14.20 -12.04
C ARG A 122 -9.75 -13.14 -11.11
N VAL A 123 -10.67 -13.54 -10.26
CA VAL A 123 -11.13 -12.72 -9.13
C VAL A 123 -10.04 -12.70 -8.05
N LYS A 124 -9.56 -11.51 -7.72
CA LYS A 124 -8.51 -11.26 -6.70
C LYS A 124 -9.07 -10.81 -5.37
N CYS A 125 -10.19 -10.10 -5.41
CA CYS A 125 -10.78 -9.47 -4.23
C CYS A 125 -12.26 -9.18 -4.51
N GLU A 126 -13.12 -9.43 -3.55
CA GLU A 126 -14.52 -8.99 -3.64
C GLU A 126 -14.61 -7.47 -3.57
N GLN A 127 -15.55 -6.90 -4.31
CA GLN A 127 -15.91 -5.49 -4.20
C GLN A 127 -16.53 -5.24 -2.81
N TYR A 128 -15.83 -4.55 -1.94
CA TYR A 128 -16.26 -4.31 -0.56
C TYR A 128 -16.68 -2.85 -0.27
N TRP A 129 -16.83 -2.03 -1.30
CA TRP A 129 -17.36 -0.67 -1.19
C TRP A 129 -18.43 -0.44 -2.26
N PRO A 130 -19.35 0.54 -2.06
CA PRO A 130 -20.34 0.87 -3.07
C PRO A 130 -19.69 1.34 -4.38
N LEU A 131 -20.23 0.89 -5.53
CA LEU A 131 -19.76 1.31 -6.86
C LEU A 131 -20.18 2.74 -7.22
N ASP A 132 -21.23 3.22 -6.56
CA ASP A 132 -21.75 4.58 -6.70
C ASP A 132 -21.80 5.27 -5.34
N TYR A 133 -22.46 6.42 -5.26
CA TYR A 133 -22.60 7.17 -4.02
C TYR A 133 -23.75 6.68 -3.13
N THR A 134 -24.45 5.61 -3.52
CA THR A 134 -25.53 5.00 -2.72
C THR A 134 -24.93 4.22 -1.57
N PRO A 135 -25.31 4.51 -0.31
CA PRO A 135 -24.75 3.79 0.85
C PRO A 135 -25.09 2.30 0.80
N CYS A 136 -24.14 1.46 1.18
CA CYS A 136 -24.31 0.02 1.35
C CYS A 136 -24.04 -0.39 2.80
N THR A 137 -24.84 -1.33 3.31
CA THR A 137 -24.68 -1.87 4.66
C THR A 137 -23.96 -3.21 4.60
N TYR A 138 -22.92 -3.35 5.40
CA TYR A 138 -22.11 -4.56 5.57
C TYR A 138 -22.17 -4.97 7.05
N GLY A 139 -23.08 -5.89 7.39
CA GLY A 139 -23.40 -6.19 8.79
C GLY A 139 -23.98 -4.96 9.50
N ASN A 140 -23.32 -4.52 10.57
CA ASN A 140 -23.69 -3.31 11.32
C ASN A 140 -22.95 -2.04 10.83
N ILE A 141 -22.25 -2.11 9.73
CA ILE A 141 -21.46 -1.00 9.19
C ILE A 141 -22.07 -0.49 7.90
N LEU A 142 -22.51 0.76 7.91
CA LEU A 142 -22.98 1.47 6.72
C LEU A 142 -21.81 2.22 6.10
N VAL A 143 -21.56 2.00 4.82
CA VAL A 143 -20.46 2.62 4.07
C VAL A 143 -21.01 3.45 2.92
N ARG A 144 -20.56 4.69 2.83
CA ARG A 144 -20.85 5.61 1.74
C ARG A 144 -19.55 6.15 1.16
N VAL A 145 -19.42 6.18 -0.16
CA VAL A 145 -18.34 6.88 -0.85
C VAL A 145 -18.68 8.38 -0.82
N SER A 146 -17.84 9.20 -0.21
CA SER A 146 -18.03 10.65 -0.19
C SER A 146 -17.27 11.35 -1.30
N SER A 147 -16.13 10.80 -1.72
CA SER A 147 -15.36 11.27 -2.87
C SER A 147 -14.58 10.14 -3.51
N GLU A 148 -14.35 10.26 -4.82
CA GLU A 148 -13.48 9.38 -5.58
C GLU A 148 -12.63 10.22 -6.53
N LYS A 149 -11.30 10.04 -6.50
CA LYS A 149 -10.36 10.66 -7.42
C LYS A 149 -9.54 9.61 -8.13
N LYS A 150 -9.75 9.45 -9.42
CA LYS A 150 -8.99 8.54 -10.28
C LYS A 150 -7.77 9.26 -10.83
N GLU A 151 -6.62 8.69 -10.55
CA GLU A 151 -5.32 9.07 -11.10
C GLU A 151 -4.85 7.93 -12.02
N GLY A 152 -3.87 8.15 -12.89
CA GLY A 152 -3.47 7.12 -13.86
C GLY A 152 -3.10 5.76 -13.26
N ASN A 153 -2.44 5.76 -12.09
CA ASN A 153 -1.89 4.54 -11.46
C ASN A 153 -2.59 4.14 -10.16
N TRP A 154 -3.48 4.97 -9.64
CA TRP A 154 -4.24 4.70 -8.41
C TRP A 154 -5.54 5.47 -8.38
N THR A 155 -6.43 5.03 -7.50
CA THR A 155 -7.67 5.73 -7.16
C THR A 155 -7.71 6.00 -5.66
N LEU A 156 -8.02 7.23 -5.28
CA LEU A 156 -8.21 7.63 -3.89
C LEU A 156 -9.70 7.79 -3.62
N ARG A 157 -10.19 7.17 -2.54
CA ARG A 157 -11.59 7.29 -2.10
C ARG A 157 -11.65 7.73 -0.65
N GLU A 158 -12.66 8.52 -0.35
CA GLU A 158 -13.04 8.81 1.03
C GLU A 158 -14.35 8.08 1.34
N PHE A 159 -14.34 7.30 2.40
CA PHE A 159 -15.52 6.62 2.90
C PHE A 159 -16.03 7.29 4.16
N VAL A 160 -17.33 7.53 4.23
CA VAL A 160 -18.04 7.81 5.48
C VAL A 160 -18.60 6.48 5.98
N VAL A 161 -18.15 6.07 7.15
CA VAL A 161 -18.45 4.77 7.75
C VAL A 161 -19.23 4.99 9.03
N THR A 162 -20.42 4.43 9.11
CA THR A 162 -21.32 4.59 10.26
C THR A 162 -21.60 3.24 10.88
N ASN A 163 -21.42 3.14 12.19
CA ASN A 163 -21.93 2.01 12.95
C ASN A 163 -23.43 2.22 13.20
N THR A 164 -24.26 1.37 12.63
CA THR A 164 -25.73 1.50 12.68
C THR A 164 -26.32 1.24 14.05
N VAL A 165 -25.58 0.58 14.97
CA VAL A 165 -26.00 0.30 16.33
C VAL A 165 -25.73 1.50 17.24
N THR A 166 -24.55 2.12 17.12
CA THR A 166 -24.12 3.22 18.00
C THR A 166 -24.35 4.60 17.39
N SER A 167 -24.63 4.67 16.08
CA SER A 167 -24.71 5.91 15.30
C SER A 167 -23.38 6.69 15.22
N GLU A 168 -22.27 6.09 15.66
CA GLU A 168 -20.94 6.70 15.53
C GLU A 168 -20.53 6.74 14.06
N VAL A 169 -19.96 7.87 13.64
CA VAL A 169 -19.49 8.11 12.27
C VAL A 169 -17.99 8.32 12.25
N ARG A 170 -17.31 7.68 11.31
CA ARG A 170 -15.87 7.86 11.06
C ARG A 170 -15.58 8.03 9.59
N SER A 171 -14.45 8.66 9.27
CA SER A 171 -13.91 8.73 7.92
C SER A 171 -12.81 7.69 7.75
N VAL A 172 -12.80 6.98 6.61
CA VAL A 172 -11.76 6.02 6.24
C VAL A 172 -11.28 6.37 4.83
N LYS A 173 -9.98 6.58 4.66
CA LYS A 173 -9.37 6.84 3.37
C LYS A 173 -8.95 5.55 2.70
N HIS A 174 -9.30 5.38 1.44
CA HIS A 174 -8.99 4.22 0.61
C HIS A 174 -7.96 4.59 -0.44
N PHE A 175 -6.80 3.95 -0.38
CA PHE A 175 -5.70 4.09 -1.33
C PHE A 175 -5.66 2.85 -2.20
N HIS A 176 -6.13 2.95 -3.43
CA HIS A 176 -6.23 1.82 -4.34
C HIS A 176 -5.20 1.94 -5.46
N PHE A 177 -4.10 1.21 -5.37
CA PHE A 177 -3.09 1.11 -6.42
C PHE A 177 -3.58 0.17 -7.52
N THR A 178 -3.81 0.70 -8.72
CA THR A 178 -4.45 -0.02 -9.84
C THR A 178 -3.46 -0.45 -10.92
N ALA A 179 -2.19 -0.04 -10.83
CA ALA A 179 -1.18 -0.22 -11.86
C ALA A 179 -0.21 -1.39 -11.60
N TRP A 180 -0.49 -2.27 -10.63
CA TRP A 180 0.31 -3.47 -10.46
C TRP A 180 -0.01 -4.47 -11.56
N PRO A 181 0.98 -4.96 -12.34
CA PRO A 181 0.74 -5.91 -13.41
C PRO A 181 0.24 -7.26 -12.85
N ASP A 182 -0.55 -8.00 -13.64
CA ASP A 182 -1.07 -9.32 -13.22
C ASP A 182 0.05 -10.29 -12.83
N HIS A 183 1.19 -10.19 -13.51
CA HIS A 183 2.39 -10.98 -13.22
C HIS A 183 3.59 -10.08 -12.92
N GLY A 184 4.45 -10.54 -11.99
CA GLY A 184 5.71 -9.87 -11.66
C GLY A 184 5.55 -8.64 -10.76
N VAL A 185 6.34 -7.62 -11.06
CA VAL A 185 6.42 -6.36 -10.33
C VAL A 185 6.20 -5.19 -11.29
N PRO A 186 5.92 -3.96 -10.81
CA PRO A 186 5.86 -2.80 -11.66
C PRO A 186 7.15 -2.59 -12.47
N ASP A 187 7.03 -2.10 -13.72
CA ASP A 187 8.19 -1.86 -14.60
C ASP A 187 9.16 -0.83 -14.06
N GLY A 188 8.67 0.12 -13.27
CA GLY A 188 9.46 1.17 -12.65
C GLY A 188 9.14 1.35 -11.19
N THR A 189 10.10 1.87 -10.44
CA THR A 189 10.01 2.05 -8.98
C THR A 189 9.26 3.31 -8.57
N SER A 190 9.31 4.34 -9.41
CA SER A 190 8.84 5.70 -9.08
C SER A 190 7.36 5.75 -8.72
N THR A 191 6.53 5.00 -9.44
CA THR A 191 5.07 5.00 -9.23
C THR A 191 4.70 4.45 -7.86
N LEU A 192 5.30 3.33 -7.45
CA LEU A 192 5.03 2.75 -6.13
C LEU A 192 5.60 3.61 -5.00
N ILE A 193 6.78 4.23 -5.21
CA ILE A 193 7.38 5.16 -4.25
C ILE A 193 6.49 6.40 -4.05
N GLN A 194 5.94 6.96 -5.14
CA GLN A 194 5.01 8.09 -5.06
C GLN A 194 3.72 7.71 -4.34
N PHE A 195 3.14 6.56 -4.68
CA PHE A 195 1.94 6.05 -4.02
C PHE A 195 2.17 5.84 -2.52
N ARG A 196 3.29 5.23 -2.14
CA ARG A 196 3.71 5.10 -0.73
C ARG A 196 3.80 6.46 -0.04
N GLY A 197 4.31 7.48 -0.73
CA GLY A 197 4.39 8.84 -0.21
C GLY A 197 3.02 9.42 0.17
N LEU A 198 2.01 9.21 -0.68
CA LEU A 198 0.62 9.63 -0.40
C LEU A 198 0.05 8.91 0.83
N VAL A 199 0.26 7.61 0.93
CA VAL A 199 -0.18 6.80 2.08
C VAL A 199 0.50 7.28 3.36
N ARG A 200 1.82 7.47 3.34
CA ARG A 200 2.60 7.92 4.51
C ARG A 200 2.17 9.28 4.99
N GLN A 201 1.99 10.23 4.12
CA GLN A 201 1.51 11.58 4.45
C GLN A 201 0.17 11.52 5.19
N HIS A 202 -0.75 10.67 4.74
CA HIS A 202 -2.04 10.50 5.41
C HIS A 202 -1.89 9.86 6.79
N ILE A 203 -1.10 8.79 6.91
CA ILE A 203 -0.84 8.12 8.20
C ILE A 203 -0.28 9.13 9.22
N GLU A 204 0.66 9.96 8.82
CA GLU A 204 1.26 10.98 9.68
C GLU A 204 0.25 12.06 10.09
N SER A 205 -0.66 12.43 9.20
CA SER A 205 -1.72 13.41 9.51
C SER A 205 -2.76 12.90 10.49
N CYS A 206 -2.97 11.58 10.57
CA CYS A 206 -3.93 10.95 11.49
C CYS A 206 -3.41 10.80 12.94
N GLY A 207 -2.12 11.07 13.18
CA GLY A 207 -1.52 10.93 14.50
C GLY A 207 -1.54 9.49 15.04
N SER A 208 -1.95 9.30 16.29
CA SER A 208 -2.02 7.98 16.97
C SER A 208 -3.32 7.21 16.65
N ALA A 209 -3.70 7.17 15.39
CA ALA A 209 -4.80 6.35 14.90
C ALA A 209 -4.50 4.85 15.01
N GLY A 210 -5.51 4.02 14.77
CA GLY A 210 -5.35 2.56 14.64
C GLY A 210 -4.44 2.16 13.49
N PRO A 211 -4.17 0.86 13.32
CA PRO A 211 -3.30 0.35 12.27
C PRO A 211 -3.86 0.65 10.87
N THR A 212 -2.96 0.80 9.89
CA THR A 212 -3.33 0.87 8.47
C THR A 212 -3.56 -0.54 7.95
N VAL A 213 -4.73 -0.80 7.37
CA VAL A 213 -5.03 -2.08 6.74
C VAL A 213 -4.44 -2.09 5.33
N VAL A 214 -3.60 -3.08 5.03
CA VAL A 214 -3.01 -3.29 3.70
C VAL A 214 -3.40 -4.66 3.19
N HIS A 215 -3.97 -4.73 2.00
CA HIS A 215 -4.33 -6.00 1.40
C HIS A 215 -4.06 -6.05 -0.11
N CYS A 216 -3.92 -7.25 -0.61
CA CYS A 216 -3.98 -7.58 -2.03
C CYS A 216 -4.96 -8.73 -2.25
N SER A 217 -4.62 -9.80 -2.95
CA SER A 217 -5.42 -11.01 -3.01
C SER A 217 -5.14 -11.93 -1.82
N ALA A 218 -3.92 -12.43 -1.68
CA ALA A 218 -3.50 -13.27 -0.55
C ALA A 218 -3.08 -12.49 0.70
N GLY A 219 -2.73 -11.22 0.55
CA GLY A 219 -2.26 -10.37 1.64
C GLY A 219 -0.83 -10.66 2.09
N VAL A 220 0.04 -11.07 1.18
CA VAL A 220 1.45 -11.45 1.50
C VAL A 220 2.47 -10.89 0.50
N GLY A 221 2.26 -11.01 -0.80
CA GLY A 221 3.24 -10.62 -1.82
C GLY A 221 3.31 -9.10 -2.01
N ARG A 222 2.34 -8.53 -2.74
CA ARG A 222 2.22 -7.09 -2.98
C ARG A 222 2.03 -6.32 -1.66
N THR A 223 1.26 -6.87 -0.74
CA THR A 223 1.06 -6.34 0.61
C THR A 223 2.38 -6.24 1.36
N GLY A 224 3.15 -7.31 1.40
CA GLY A 224 4.47 -7.33 2.04
C GLY A 224 5.46 -6.36 1.38
N THR A 225 5.42 -6.25 0.07
CA THR A 225 6.26 -5.33 -0.71
C THR A 225 5.98 -3.88 -0.35
N LEU A 226 4.71 -3.48 -0.28
CA LEU A 226 4.35 -2.10 0.09
C LEU A 226 4.69 -1.77 1.53
N ILE A 227 4.38 -2.67 2.47
CA ILE A 227 4.70 -2.46 3.90
C ILE A 227 6.22 -2.37 4.11
N ALA A 228 6.99 -3.28 3.48
CA ALA A 228 8.45 -3.24 3.56
C ALA A 228 9.02 -1.94 2.98
N LEU A 229 8.52 -1.50 1.84
CA LEU A 229 8.93 -0.24 1.23
C LEU A 229 8.69 0.93 2.18
N ASP A 230 7.52 1.00 2.80
CA ASP A 230 7.18 2.09 3.71
C ASP A 230 8.08 2.13 4.94
N VAL A 231 8.34 0.98 5.55
CA VAL A 231 9.21 0.90 6.74
C VAL A 231 10.68 1.17 6.38
N MET A 232 11.17 0.64 5.26
CA MET A 232 12.56 0.84 4.83
C MET A 232 12.84 2.30 4.45
N LEU A 233 11.91 2.98 3.79
CA LEU A 233 12.09 4.39 3.48
C LEU A 233 12.04 5.28 4.73
N GLN A 234 11.24 4.93 5.74
CA GLN A 234 11.28 5.61 7.04
C GLN A 234 12.64 5.40 7.74
N GLN A 235 13.14 4.16 7.73
CA GLN A 235 14.46 3.86 8.29
C GLN A 235 15.56 4.62 7.57
N LEU A 236 15.52 4.63 6.24
CA LEU A 236 16.48 5.38 5.42
C LEU A 236 16.47 6.89 5.73
N GLU A 237 15.28 7.47 5.86
CA GLU A 237 15.13 8.90 6.17
C GLU A 237 15.71 9.26 7.55
N LYS A 238 15.46 8.43 8.55
CA LYS A 238 15.80 8.71 9.95
C LYS A 238 17.19 8.25 10.35
N GLU A 239 17.61 7.07 9.89
CA GLU A 239 18.85 6.42 10.32
C GLU A 239 19.96 6.44 9.26
N LYS A 240 19.62 6.79 8.01
CA LYS A 240 20.54 6.72 6.84
C LYS A 240 21.04 5.30 6.55
N THR A 241 20.37 4.30 7.09
CA THR A 241 20.63 2.87 6.90
C THR A 241 19.34 2.15 6.58
N VAL A 242 19.44 0.93 6.05
CA VAL A 242 18.29 0.05 5.81
C VAL A 242 18.68 -1.38 6.15
N GLY A 243 17.74 -2.11 6.75
CA GLY A 243 17.86 -3.53 7.09
C GLY A 243 16.72 -4.34 6.48
N LEU A 244 16.66 -4.42 5.13
CA LEU A 244 15.52 -5.02 4.44
C LEU A 244 15.35 -6.51 4.80
N THR A 245 16.42 -7.30 4.75
CA THR A 245 16.38 -8.73 5.06
C THR A 245 15.87 -8.99 6.47
N THR A 246 16.41 -8.27 7.45
CA THR A 246 15.97 -8.35 8.86
C THR A 246 14.50 -7.98 9.00
N TYR A 247 14.04 -6.96 8.27
CA TYR A 247 12.64 -6.55 8.35
C TYR A 247 11.71 -7.56 7.67
N VAL A 248 12.09 -8.14 6.54
CA VAL A 248 11.30 -9.21 5.90
C VAL A 248 11.21 -10.44 6.81
N GLN A 249 12.31 -10.83 7.47
CA GLN A 249 12.28 -11.88 8.49
C GLN A 249 11.29 -11.54 9.61
N LYS A 250 11.31 -10.33 10.11
CA LYS A 250 10.38 -9.86 11.16
C LYS A 250 8.91 -9.94 10.70
N MET A 251 8.61 -9.55 9.45
CA MET A 251 7.28 -9.72 8.90
C MET A 251 6.87 -11.19 8.77
N ARG A 252 7.79 -12.07 8.32
CA ARG A 252 7.53 -13.51 8.17
C ARG A 252 7.32 -14.24 9.49
N LEU A 253 7.82 -13.70 10.59
CA LEU A 253 7.46 -14.18 11.93
C LEU A 253 6.01 -13.81 12.31
N SER A 254 5.44 -12.79 11.69
CA SER A 254 4.07 -12.32 11.98
C SER A 254 3.02 -12.86 11.01
N ARG A 255 3.38 -13.12 9.74
CA ARG A 255 2.49 -13.69 8.72
C ARG A 255 3.32 -14.45 7.69
N PRO A 256 2.87 -15.63 7.22
CA PRO A 256 3.63 -16.40 6.25
C PRO A 256 3.83 -15.64 4.94
N LEU A 257 4.93 -15.96 4.24
CA LEU A 257 5.19 -15.56 2.85
C LEU A 257 5.22 -14.04 2.58
N MET A 258 5.37 -13.21 3.60
CA MET A 258 5.48 -11.76 3.39
C MET A 258 6.67 -11.44 2.47
N VAL A 259 6.43 -10.68 1.39
CA VAL A 259 7.30 -10.56 0.21
C VAL A 259 7.46 -11.94 -0.45
N GLN A 260 6.45 -12.32 -1.22
CA GLN A 260 6.21 -13.71 -1.64
C GLN A 260 7.16 -14.22 -2.71
N THR A 261 7.73 -13.33 -3.53
CA THR A 261 8.59 -13.71 -4.66
C THR A 261 9.95 -13.03 -4.59
N GLU A 262 10.97 -13.71 -5.11
CA GLU A 262 12.31 -13.14 -5.27
C GLU A 262 12.28 -11.84 -6.10
N SER A 263 11.48 -11.79 -7.16
CA SER A 263 11.33 -10.57 -7.95
C SER A 263 10.79 -9.38 -7.14
N GLN A 264 9.87 -9.61 -6.20
CA GLN A 264 9.40 -8.57 -5.27
C GLN A 264 10.52 -8.14 -4.31
N TYR A 265 11.33 -9.08 -3.84
CA TYR A 265 12.47 -8.81 -2.97
C TYR A 265 13.54 -7.95 -3.66
N ILE A 266 13.91 -8.30 -4.89
CA ILE A 266 14.84 -7.52 -5.72
C ILE A 266 14.25 -6.14 -6.04
N PHE A 267 12.98 -6.07 -6.37
CA PHE A 267 12.27 -4.81 -6.65
C PHE A 267 12.31 -3.85 -5.45
N LEU A 268 12.19 -4.35 -4.23
CA LEU A 268 12.34 -3.55 -3.00
C LEU A 268 13.74 -2.94 -2.90
N HIS A 269 14.79 -3.70 -3.17
CA HIS A 269 16.15 -3.19 -3.20
C HIS A 269 16.32 -2.09 -4.25
N GLN A 270 15.71 -2.27 -5.42
CA GLN A 270 15.73 -1.26 -6.49
C GLN A 270 15.00 0.02 -6.06
N CYS A 271 13.83 -0.10 -5.41
CA CYS A 271 13.10 1.04 -4.87
C CYS A 271 13.94 1.84 -3.86
N ILE A 272 14.63 1.14 -2.97
CA ILE A 272 15.52 1.78 -1.99
C ILE A 272 16.68 2.47 -2.68
N LEU A 273 17.33 1.82 -3.64
CA LEU A 273 18.43 2.39 -4.43
C LEU A 273 18.01 3.66 -5.17
N ASP A 274 16.85 3.60 -5.84
CA ASP A 274 16.34 4.75 -6.60
C ASP A 274 15.92 5.92 -5.69
N SER A 275 15.50 5.62 -4.46
CA SER A 275 15.19 6.64 -3.44
C SER A 275 16.44 7.36 -2.89
N LEU A 276 17.63 6.76 -3.05
CA LEU A 276 18.92 7.37 -2.67
C LEU A 276 19.45 8.33 -3.74
N LYS A 277 19.03 8.17 -5.00
CA LYS A 277 19.45 9.07 -6.08
C LYS A 277 18.93 10.46 -5.78
N PRO A 278 19.76 11.52 -5.95
CA PRO A 278 19.27 12.88 -5.87
C PRO A 278 18.03 12.98 -6.76
N LYS A 279 16.92 13.45 -6.24
CA LYS A 279 15.84 13.91 -7.11
C LYS A 279 16.50 14.96 -7.98
N LEU A 280 16.82 14.62 -9.22
CA LEU A 280 17.13 15.60 -10.25
C LEU A 280 16.03 16.63 -10.10
N GLY A 281 16.43 17.84 -9.69
CA GLY A 281 15.49 18.88 -9.32
C GLY A 281 14.39 18.82 -10.35
N LYS A 282 13.14 18.88 -9.90
CA LYS A 282 12.12 19.42 -10.76
C LYS A 282 12.82 20.66 -11.34
N MET A 283 13.22 20.62 -12.61
CA MET A 283 13.25 21.85 -13.35
C MET A 283 11.88 22.42 -13.00
N GLN A 284 11.87 23.48 -12.20
CA GLN A 284 10.73 24.33 -12.17
C GLN A 284 10.43 24.53 -13.65
N GLU A 285 9.37 23.91 -14.13
CA GLU A 285 8.59 24.55 -15.17
C GLU A 285 8.24 25.86 -14.53
N GLU A 286 9.13 26.85 -14.69
CA GLU A 286 8.76 28.25 -14.56
C GLU A 286 7.49 28.35 -15.40
N PRO A 287 6.40 28.80 -14.81
CA PRO A 287 5.17 28.84 -15.56
C PRO A 287 5.46 29.65 -16.81
N LEU A 288 5.07 29.13 -17.94
CA LEU A 288 5.22 29.74 -19.28
C LEU A 288 4.61 31.15 -19.36
N TYR A 289 4.16 31.68 -18.24
CA TYR A 289 3.53 32.98 -18.10
C TYR A 289 4.51 34.16 -17.97
N GLU A 290 5.76 33.97 -17.54
CA GLU A 290 6.73 35.06 -17.49
C GLU A 290 7.28 35.47 -18.88
N ASN A 291 7.14 34.61 -19.91
CA ASN A 291 7.55 34.93 -21.25
C ASN A 291 6.48 35.63 -22.12
N VAL A 292 5.23 35.67 -21.67
CA VAL A 292 4.16 36.32 -22.44
C VAL A 292 4.28 37.85 -22.38
N ASP A 293 4.60 38.39 -21.22
CA ASP A 293 4.78 39.85 -21.05
C ASP A 293 6.04 40.34 -21.79
N THR A 294 7.10 39.56 -21.83
CA THR A 294 8.32 39.91 -22.58
C THR A 294 8.09 39.89 -24.09
N ILE A 295 7.26 38.97 -24.59
CA ILE A 295 6.91 38.91 -26.01
C ILE A 295 6.00 40.07 -26.41
N TYR A 296 5.07 40.48 -25.54
CA TYR A 296 4.20 41.63 -25.78
C TYR A 296 4.95 42.98 -25.73
N VAL A 297 5.87 43.14 -24.80
CA VAL A 297 6.73 44.34 -24.72
C VAL A 297 7.62 44.45 -25.95
N ASN A 298 8.22 43.34 -26.39
CA ASN A 298 9.05 43.33 -27.59
C ASN A 298 8.23 43.60 -28.88
N ALA A 299 6.99 43.09 -28.96
CA ALA A 299 6.12 43.38 -30.13
C ALA A 299 5.65 44.83 -30.18
N THR A 300 5.46 45.47 -29.06
CA THR A 300 5.12 46.88 -28.98
C THR A 300 6.33 47.75 -29.33
N ALA A 301 7.51 47.46 -28.81
CA ALA A 301 8.77 48.15 -29.13
C ALA A 301 9.13 48.02 -30.62
N LEU A 302 8.88 46.88 -31.23
CA LEU A 302 9.07 46.66 -32.67
C LEU A 302 8.10 47.49 -33.52
N LYS A 303 6.87 47.72 -33.08
CA LYS A 303 5.91 48.59 -33.77
C LYS A 303 6.30 50.08 -33.69
N GLU A 304 6.83 50.52 -32.56
CA GLU A 304 7.33 51.90 -32.40
C GLU A 304 8.61 52.12 -33.22
N PHE A 305 9.49 51.15 -33.34
CA PHE A 305 10.69 51.21 -34.15
C PHE A 305 10.39 51.26 -35.67
N HIS A 306 9.31 50.61 -36.12
CA HIS A 306 8.86 50.65 -37.49
C HIS A 306 8.07 51.93 -37.85
N SER A 307 7.46 52.57 -36.85
CA SER A 307 6.76 53.86 -37.08
C SER A 307 7.73 55.05 -37.10
N ALA A 308 8.85 54.95 -36.36
CA ALA A 308 9.87 56.02 -36.35
C ALA A 308 10.73 56.05 -37.66
N ASN A 309 10.86 54.94 -38.38
CA ASN A 309 11.61 54.84 -39.63
C ASN A 309 10.79 55.15 -40.89
N LYS A 310 9.51 55.52 -40.79
CA LYS A 310 8.68 55.92 -41.94
C LYS A 310 8.48 57.46 -42.09
N ASN A 311 9.05 58.25 -41.19
CA ASN A 311 8.94 59.73 -41.20
C ASN A 311 10.33 60.38 -41.23
N GLY A 312 11.30 59.77 -41.92
CA GLY A 312 12.57 60.36 -42.23
C GLY A 312 12.91 60.24 -43.72
#